data_07d24ddf5f178263525b55e358451ee4
#
_entry.id   07d24ddf5f178263525b55e358451ee4
#
_cell.length_a   1.000
_cell.length_b   1.000
_cell.length_c   1.000
_cell.angle_alpha   90.00
_cell.angle_beta   90.00
_cell.angle_gamma   90.00
#
_symmetry.space_group_name_H-M   'P 1'
#
loop_
_entity.id
_entity.type
_entity.pdbx_description
1 polymer ?
#
loop_
_entity_poly.entity_id
_entity_poly.type
_entity_poly.pdbx_seq_one_letter_code
_entity_poly.pdbx_strand_id
1 'polypeptide(L)'
;VQDQNRNASGTIKILLADDHTMFREGIASVLDGYGGMVLVGQSSNDGGAVELARLTKPDVVLMQVQVPISRAKENLLRMRGEVDPPPKVIIVTMLEDPHYVRELMEVGVSAYIVKSASAEHLVAAVRTAILDPMSKNVVVGMPLEILEEAEGGSGGVLSARELEILLLAARGLSNHQIAKSLGVAEGTIKRHLSNTYEKMGVRSRGEATRKALSEEWITIQDVTDGL
;
A
#
# COMPACT_ATOMS: atom_id res chain seq x y z
N VAL A 1 23.58 -20.06 -19.74
CA VAL A 1 22.47 -20.40 -20.66
C VAL A 1 21.63 -21.50 -20.01
N GLN A 2 20.87 -21.24 -18.96
CA GLN A 2 19.90 -22.17 -18.36
C GLN A 2 18.97 -21.42 -17.39
N ASP A 3 18.15 -20.49 -17.86
CA ASP A 3 17.10 -19.91 -16.98
C ASP A 3 15.88 -19.33 -17.75
N GLN A 4 15.60 -19.84 -18.95
CA GLN A 4 14.46 -19.37 -19.76
C GLN A 4 13.25 -20.30 -19.82
N ASN A 5 13.10 -21.26 -18.90
CA ASN A 5 12.00 -22.24 -19.00
C ASN A 5 11.27 -22.49 -17.67
N ARG A 6 10.94 -21.45 -16.87
CA ARG A 6 10.21 -21.64 -15.60
C ARG A 6 8.69 -21.48 -15.67
N ASN A 7 8.07 -21.08 -16.78
CA ASN A 7 6.65 -20.70 -16.79
C ASN A 7 5.73 -21.40 -17.79
N ALA A 8 5.98 -22.66 -18.15
CA ALA A 8 5.08 -23.35 -19.09
C ALA A 8 4.02 -24.27 -18.44
N SER A 9 4.02 -24.50 -17.12
CA SER A 9 3.02 -25.35 -16.43
C SER A 9 3.03 -25.22 -14.90
N GLY A 10 3.53 -24.13 -14.30
CA GLY A 10 3.69 -24.02 -12.87
C GLY A 10 2.53 -23.27 -12.19
N THR A 11 2.05 -23.78 -11.06
CA THR A 11 1.12 -23.09 -10.18
C THR A 11 1.82 -21.87 -9.56
N ILE A 12 1.22 -20.68 -9.63
CA ILE A 12 1.74 -19.43 -9.05
C ILE A 12 1.58 -19.50 -7.53
N LYS A 13 2.69 -19.37 -6.81
CA LYS A 13 2.72 -19.35 -5.35
C LYS A 13 2.45 -17.93 -4.84
N ILE A 14 1.41 -17.76 -4.06
CA ILE A 14 0.97 -16.46 -3.55
C ILE A 14 1.11 -16.42 -2.04
N LEU A 15 1.72 -15.34 -1.53
CA LEU A 15 1.68 -14.94 -0.13
C LEU A 15 0.72 -13.78 0.03
N LEU A 16 -0.18 -13.85 1.01
CA LEU A 16 -1.15 -12.79 1.29
C LEU A 16 -0.85 -12.13 2.65
N ALA A 17 -0.66 -10.82 2.64
CA ALA A 17 -0.41 -10.01 3.83
C ALA A 17 -1.46 -8.89 3.95
N ASP A 18 -2.41 -9.06 4.87
CA ASP A 18 -3.52 -8.14 5.12
C ASP A 18 -4.00 -8.32 6.57
N ASP A 19 -4.28 -7.25 7.28
CA ASP A 19 -4.78 -7.32 8.68
C ASP A 19 -6.27 -7.65 8.77
N HIS A 20 -7.03 -7.48 7.68
CA HIS A 20 -8.46 -7.81 7.62
C HIS A 20 -8.69 -9.30 7.37
N THR A 21 -9.04 -10.05 8.40
CA THR A 21 -9.23 -11.51 8.33
C THR A 21 -10.26 -11.94 7.27
N MET A 22 -11.43 -11.29 7.25
CA MET A 22 -12.48 -11.62 6.27
C MET A 22 -12.01 -11.37 4.83
N PHE A 23 -11.23 -10.30 4.59
CA PHE A 23 -10.68 -10.03 3.27
C PHE A 23 -9.67 -11.10 2.86
N ARG A 24 -8.78 -11.52 3.78
CA ARG A 24 -7.83 -12.62 3.51
C ARG A 24 -8.56 -13.92 3.13
N GLU A 25 -9.58 -14.29 3.87
CA GLU A 25 -10.40 -15.50 3.59
C GLU A 25 -11.12 -15.39 2.24
N GLY A 26 -11.67 -14.22 1.93
CA GLY A 26 -12.30 -13.94 0.64
C GLY A 26 -11.32 -14.07 -0.54
N ILE A 27 -10.14 -13.44 -0.45
CA ILE A 27 -9.11 -13.54 -1.50
C ILE A 27 -8.60 -14.98 -1.63
N ALA A 28 -8.41 -15.72 -0.54
CA ALA A 28 -8.01 -17.13 -0.60
C ALA A 28 -9.01 -17.96 -1.41
N SER A 29 -10.31 -17.76 -1.14
CA SER A 29 -11.40 -18.44 -1.89
C SER A 29 -11.44 -18.04 -3.38
N VAL A 30 -11.22 -16.77 -3.66
CA VAL A 30 -11.15 -16.26 -5.06
C VAL A 30 -10.00 -16.92 -5.80
N LEU A 31 -8.79 -16.91 -5.24
CA LEU A 31 -7.60 -17.48 -5.89
C LEU A 31 -7.75 -18.98 -6.17
N ASP A 32 -8.36 -19.73 -5.24
CA ASP A 32 -8.65 -21.16 -5.42
C ASP A 32 -9.61 -21.40 -6.58
N GLY A 33 -10.65 -20.56 -6.69
CA GLY A 33 -11.67 -20.66 -7.76
C GLY A 33 -11.15 -20.41 -9.19
N TYR A 34 -10.10 -19.60 -9.35
CA TYR A 34 -9.53 -19.29 -10.67
C TYR A 34 -8.50 -20.30 -11.18
N GLY A 35 -8.01 -21.21 -10.33
CA GLY A 35 -7.02 -22.24 -10.68
C GLY A 35 -5.65 -21.68 -11.11
N GLY A 36 -4.65 -22.56 -11.05
CA GLY A 36 -3.27 -22.19 -11.41
C GLY A 36 -2.57 -21.27 -10.41
N MET A 37 -3.16 -21.03 -9.24
CA MET A 37 -2.64 -20.24 -8.14
C MET A 37 -2.77 -21.02 -6.83
N VAL A 38 -1.80 -20.89 -5.93
CA VAL A 38 -1.83 -21.52 -4.62
C VAL A 38 -1.36 -20.56 -3.54
N LEU A 39 -2.12 -20.48 -2.46
CA LEU A 39 -1.73 -19.69 -1.31
C LEU A 39 -0.71 -20.47 -0.48
N VAL A 40 0.53 -19.96 -0.40
CA VAL A 40 1.63 -20.61 0.33
C VAL A 40 1.85 -20.03 1.73
N GLY A 41 1.16 -18.95 2.07
CA GLY A 41 1.20 -18.34 3.40
C GLY A 41 0.26 -17.16 3.54
N GLN A 42 -0.06 -16.84 4.79
CA GLN A 42 -0.84 -15.67 5.17
C GLN A 42 -0.20 -14.94 6.34
N SER A 43 -0.18 -13.63 6.32
CA SER A 43 0.26 -12.78 7.41
C SER A 43 -0.77 -11.70 7.71
N SER A 44 -0.93 -11.34 8.97
CA SER A 44 -1.77 -10.22 9.39
C SER A 44 -1.07 -8.86 9.33
N ASN A 45 0.21 -8.84 8.93
CA ASN A 45 0.98 -7.60 8.80
C ASN A 45 2.09 -7.73 7.76
N ASP A 46 2.57 -6.61 7.27
CA ASP A 46 3.61 -6.49 6.27
C ASP A 46 5.00 -6.94 6.76
N GLY A 47 5.33 -6.72 8.03
CA GLY A 47 6.60 -7.18 8.63
C GLY A 47 6.68 -8.70 8.72
N GLY A 48 5.62 -9.38 9.15
CA GLY A 48 5.52 -10.84 9.15
C GLY A 48 5.56 -11.43 7.73
N ALA A 49 5.10 -10.67 6.73
CA ALA A 49 5.16 -11.08 5.33
C ALA A 49 6.59 -11.23 4.82
N VAL A 50 7.54 -10.40 5.24
CA VAL A 50 8.96 -10.52 4.84
C VAL A 50 9.54 -11.86 5.32
N GLU A 51 9.34 -12.19 6.59
CA GLU A 51 9.83 -13.45 7.15
C GLU A 51 9.18 -14.67 6.49
N LEU A 52 7.87 -14.60 6.26
CA LEU A 52 7.13 -15.68 5.62
C LEU A 52 7.53 -15.84 4.15
N ALA A 53 7.82 -14.75 3.43
CA ALA A 53 8.33 -14.78 2.07
C ALA A 53 9.69 -15.47 1.97
N ARG A 54 10.59 -15.27 2.94
CA ARG A 54 11.89 -15.98 3.01
C ARG A 54 11.71 -17.49 3.14
N LEU A 55 10.71 -17.92 3.91
CA LEU A 55 10.45 -19.34 4.18
C LEU A 55 9.71 -20.01 3.01
N THR A 56 8.70 -19.36 2.46
CA THR A 56 7.79 -19.96 1.47
C THR A 56 8.20 -19.72 0.02
N LYS A 57 9.08 -18.75 -0.21
CA LYS A 57 9.57 -18.33 -1.54
C LYS A 57 8.41 -18.19 -2.53
N PRO A 58 7.48 -17.25 -2.28
CA PRO A 58 6.35 -17.01 -3.15
C PRO A 58 6.79 -16.37 -4.48
N ASP A 59 6.03 -16.60 -5.53
CA ASP A 59 6.20 -15.88 -6.80
C ASP A 59 5.62 -14.46 -6.71
N VAL A 60 4.49 -14.33 -5.98
CA VAL A 60 3.76 -13.07 -5.79
C VAL A 60 3.44 -12.86 -4.32
N VAL A 61 3.60 -11.63 -3.84
CA VAL A 61 3.09 -11.17 -2.54
C VAL A 61 1.96 -10.17 -2.79
N LEU A 62 0.76 -10.49 -2.33
CA LEU A 62 -0.35 -9.55 -2.22
C LEU A 62 -0.24 -8.87 -0.87
N MET A 63 0.00 -7.56 -0.85
CA MET A 63 0.29 -6.85 0.39
C MET A 63 -0.64 -5.64 0.57
N GLN A 64 -1.33 -5.59 1.70
CA GLN A 64 -2.04 -4.39 2.12
C GLN A 64 -1.04 -3.33 2.58
N VAL A 65 -1.35 -2.09 2.26
CA VAL A 65 -0.61 -0.91 2.72
C VAL A 65 -1.55 0.04 3.42
N GLN A 66 -1.10 0.55 4.56
CA GLN A 66 -1.76 1.59 5.35
C GLN A 66 -0.87 2.82 5.45
N VAL A 67 -1.47 3.93 5.85
CA VAL A 67 -0.75 5.18 6.14
C VAL A 67 -0.17 5.11 7.57
N PRO A 68 1.09 5.52 7.79
CA PRO A 68 2.06 6.04 6.81
C PRO A 68 2.74 4.92 6.00
N ILE A 69 2.94 5.14 4.70
CA ILE A 69 3.47 4.11 3.79
C ILE A 69 4.98 3.85 3.94
N SER A 70 5.68 4.61 4.79
CA SER A 70 7.12 4.46 5.01
C SER A 70 7.52 3.05 5.44
N ARG A 71 6.73 2.42 6.31
CA ARG A 71 6.95 1.04 6.76
C ARG A 71 6.76 0.04 5.62
N ALA A 72 5.74 0.24 4.78
CA ALA A 72 5.52 -0.60 3.62
C ALA A 72 6.70 -0.50 2.64
N LYS A 73 7.21 0.72 2.38
CA LYS A 73 8.40 0.94 1.56
C LYS A 73 9.63 0.20 2.12
N GLU A 74 9.86 0.27 3.43
CA GLU A 74 10.95 -0.46 4.08
C GLU A 74 10.82 -1.97 3.87
N ASN A 75 9.64 -2.54 4.11
CA ASN A 75 9.40 -3.97 3.94
C ASN A 75 9.50 -4.41 2.47
N LEU A 76 9.10 -3.57 1.51
CA LEU A 76 9.31 -3.81 0.08
C LEU A 76 10.79 -3.90 -0.27
N LEU A 77 11.61 -2.98 0.24
CA LEU A 77 13.06 -3.00 0.04
C LEU A 77 13.70 -4.24 0.70
N ARG A 78 13.24 -4.62 1.90
CA ARG A 78 13.68 -5.85 2.56
C ARG A 78 13.32 -7.10 1.77
N MET A 79 12.08 -7.22 1.26
CA MET A 79 11.68 -8.35 0.40
C MET A 79 12.59 -8.46 -0.83
N ARG A 80 12.96 -7.32 -1.41
CA ARG A 80 13.85 -7.27 -2.58
C ARG A 80 15.28 -7.70 -2.27
N GLY A 81 15.80 -7.38 -1.09
CA GLY A 81 17.18 -7.66 -0.68
C GLY A 81 17.38 -8.98 0.06
N GLU A 82 16.34 -9.46 0.74
CA GLU A 82 16.45 -10.61 1.65
C GLU A 82 15.81 -11.89 1.11
N VAL A 83 14.98 -11.82 0.06
CA VAL A 83 14.29 -12.97 -0.55
C VAL A 83 14.91 -13.28 -1.92
N ASP A 84 15.37 -14.52 -2.13
CA ASP A 84 15.97 -14.95 -3.40
C ASP A 84 15.24 -16.19 -3.96
N PRO A 85 14.67 -16.07 -5.18
CA PRO A 85 14.49 -14.86 -5.98
C PRO A 85 13.46 -13.91 -5.34
N PRO A 86 13.60 -12.58 -5.57
CA PRO A 86 12.66 -11.62 -5.01
C PRO A 86 11.26 -11.79 -5.62
N PRO A 87 10.19 -11.81 -4.79
CA PRO A 87 8.83 -11.95 -5.29
C PRO A 87 8.36 -10.70 -6.02
N LYS A 88 7.38 -10.84 -6.90
CA LYS A 88 6.60 -9.72 -7.40
C LYS A 88 5.67 -9.24 -6.30
N VAL A 89 5.60 -7.93 -6.05
CA VAL A 89 4.71 -7.38 -5.03
C VAL A 89 3.58 -6.62 -5.70
N ILE A 90 2.35 -6.99 -5.33
CA ILE A 90 1.10 -6.34 -5.73
C ILE A 90 0.48 -5.73 -4.49
N ILE A 91 0.27 -4.43 -4.51
CA ILE A 91 -0.43 -3.73 -3.43
C ILE A 91 -1.95 -3.94 -3.60
N VAL A 92 -2.62 -4.28 -2.49
CA VAL A 92 -4.08 -4.40 -2.43
C VAL A 92 -4.56 -3.59 -1.22
N THR A 93 -5.18 -2.44 -1.44
CA THR A 93 -5.40 -1.45 -0.39
C THR A 93 -6.73 -0.70 -0.54
N MET A 94 -7.17 -0.06 0.54
CA MET A 94 -8.27 0.91 0.52
C MET A 94 -7.82 2.33 0.13
N LEU A 95 -6.50 2.56 -0.01
CA LEU A 95 -5.98 3.87 -0.38
C LEU A 95 -6.23 4.10 -1.87
N GLU A 96 -7.03 5.10 -2.20
CA GLU A 96 -7.44 5.43 -3.57
C GLU A 96 -6.70 6.65 -4.13
N ASP A 97 -5.70 7.17 -3.41
CA ASP A 97 -4.95 8.36 -3.83
C ASP A 97 -3.80 8.01 -4.78
N PRO A 98 -3.76 8.57 -5.99
CA PRO A 98 -2.71 8.36 -6.98
C PRO A 98 -1.30 8.75 -6.53
N HIS A 99 -1.18 9.58 -5.49
CA HIS A 99 0.11 9.93 -4.91
C HIS A 99 0.82 8.69 -4.35
N TYR A 100 0.09 7.84 -3.61
CA TYR A 100 0.66 6.58 -3.09
C TYR A 100 0.98 5.57 -4.19
N VAL A 101 0.20 5.56 -5.27
CA VAL A 101 0.51 4.74 -6.44
C VAL A 101 1.91 5.09 -6.94
N ARG A 102 2.19 6.38 -7.19
CA ARG A 102 3.49 6.84 -7.69
C ARG A 102 4.62 6.50 -6.74
N GLU A 103 4.47 6.81 -5.45
CA GLU A 103 5.50 6.54 -4.45
C GLU A 103 5.83 5.05 -4.29
N LEU A 104 4.85 4.16 -4.38
CA LEU A 104 5.05 2.71 -4.28
C LEU A 104 5.63 2.13 -5.57
N MET A 105 5.27 2.70 -6.73
CA MET A 105 5.87 2.33 -8.01
C MET A 105 7.38 2.61 -8.04
N GLU A 106 7.83 3.72 -7.49
CA GLU A 106 9.27 4.07 -7.38
C GLU A 106 10.05 3.01 -6.60
N VAL A 107 9.43 2.33 -5.64
CA VAL A 107 10.04 1.23 -4.87
C VAL A 107 9.95 -0.11 -5.62
N GLY A 108 9.32 -0.13 -6.79
CA GLY A 108 9.28 -1.29 -7.69
C GLY A 108 8.18 -2.30 -7.41
N VAL A 109 7.01 -1.82 -7.03
CA VAL A 109 5.77 -2.59 -6.98
C VAL A 109 5.34 -3.00 -8.39
N SER A 110 4.78 -4.19 -8.55
CA SER A 110 4.38 -4.73 -9.86
C SER A 110 2.95 -4.34 -10.25
N ALA A 111 2.07 -4.12 -9.27
CA ALA A 111 0.71 -3.63 -9.49
C ALA A 111 0.16 -2.94 -8.23
N TYR A 112 -0.84 -2.08 -8.44
CA TYR A 112 -1.59 -1.39 -7.40
C TYR A 112 -3.07 -1.59 -7.64
N ILE A 113 -3.76 -2.24 -6.72
CA ILE A 113 -5.18 -2.62 -6.83
C ILE A 113 -5.92 -2.06 -5.61
N VAL A 114 -6.96 -1.29 -5.84
CA VAL A 114 -7.85 -0.88 -4.75
C VAL A 114 -8.78 -2.04 -4.36
N LYS A 115 -9.10 -2.16 -3.07
CA LYS A 115 -9.97 -3.25 -2.57
C LYS A 115 -11.40 -3.21 -3.13
N SER A 116 -11.82 -2.10 -3.74
CA SER A 116 -13.07 -1.96 -4.47
C SER A 116 -13.03 -2.56 -5.88
N ALA A 117 -11.84 -2.92 -6.40
CA ALA A 117 -11.69 -3.56 -7.71
C ALA A 117 -12.25 -5.00 -7.71
N SER A 118 -12.63 -5.49 -8.89
CA SER A 118 -13.16 -6.84 -9.02
C SER A 118 -12.07 -7.92 -8.85
N ALA A 119 -12.50 -9.14 -8.53
CA ALA A 119 -11.62 -10.29 -8.42
C ALA A 119 -10.86 -10.60 -9.72
N GLU A 120 -11.51 -10.36 -10.86
CA GLU A 120 -10.91 -10.53 -12.19
C GLU A 120 -9.71 -9.60 -12.39
N HIS A 121 -9.80 -8.35 -11.94
CA HIS A 121 -8.70 -7.39 -12.01
C HIS A 121 -7.51 -7.85 -11.17
N LEU A 122 -7.75 -8.35 -9.96
CA LEU A 122 -6.68 -8.89 -9.12
C LEU A 122 -5.99 -10.08 -9.77
N VAL A 123 -6.77 -11.04 -10.27
CA VAL A 123 -6.25 -12.23 -10.94
C VAL A 123 -5.47 -11.88 -12.22
N ALA A 124 -5.98 -10.92 -12.99
CA ALA A 124 -5.28 -10.41 -14.18
C ALA A 124 -3.94 -9.76 -13.80
N ALA A 125 -3.91 -8.96 -12.73
CA ALA A 125 -2.68 -8.33 -12.23
C ALA A 125 -1.64 -9.38 -11.79
N VAL A 126 -2.06 -10.43 -11.06
CA VAL A 126 -1.19 -11.53 -10.65
C VAL A 126 -0.57 -12.23 -11.86
N ARG A 127 -1.39 -12.57 -12.86
CA ARG A 127 -0.92 -13.24 -14.08
C ARG A 127 0.03 -12.37 -14.89
N THR A 128 -0.30 -11.08 -15.05
CA THR A 128 0.56 -10.12 -15.78
C THR A 128 1.91 -9.95 -15.10
N ALA A 129 1.95 -9.85 -13.77
CA ALA A 129 3.19 -9.71 -13.02
C ALA A 129 4.18 -10.88 -13.21
N ILE A 130 3.64 -12.08 -13.48
CA ILE A 130 4.43 -13.30 -13.71
C ILE A 130 4.80 -13.49 -15.19
N LEU A 131 3.84 -13.25 -16.10
CA LEU A 131 4.03 -13.48 -17.54
C LEU A 131 4.96 -12.47 -18.20
N ASP A 132 5.00 -11.24 -17.70
CA ASP A 132 5.87 -10.19 -18.23
C ASP A 132 6.75 -9.56 -17.11
N PRO A 133 7.72 -10.34 -16.59
CA PRO A 133 8.58 -9.88 -15.49
C PRO A 133 9.50 -8.71 -15.86
N MET A 134 9.67 -8.43 -17.15
CA MET A 134 10.50 -7.33 -17.67
C MET A 134 9.65 -6.11 -18.06
N SER A 135 8.33 -6.21 -17.98
CA SER A 135 7.44 -5.08 -18.25
C SER A 135 7.73 -3.92 -17.30
N LYS A 136 7.92 -2.76 -17.89
CA LYS A 136 7.91 -1.49 -17.15
C LYS A 136 6.48 -0.97 -16.94
N ASN A 137 5.49 -1.69 -17.48
CA ASN A 137 4.09 -1.35 -17.34
C ASN A 137 3.58 -1.89 -16.01
N VAL A 138 2.97 -1.04 -15.23
CA VAL A 138 2.35 -1.39 -13.97
C VAL A 138 0.85 -1.43 -14.17
N VAL A 139 0.21 -2.46 -13.64
CA VAL A 139 -1.25 -2.56 -13.63
C VAL A 139 -1.78 -1.73 -12.47
N VAL A 140 -2.57 -0.71 -12.77
CA VAL A 140 -3.28 0.07 -11.75
C VAL A 140 -4.77 -0.26 -11.88
N GLY A 141 -5.29 -0.99 -10.91
CA GLY A 141 -6.73 -1.31 -10.79
C GLY A 141 -7.40 -0.31 -9.85
N MET A 142 -7.75 0.84 -10.38
CA MET A 142 -8.39 1.95 -9.68
C MET A 142 -9.47 2.55 -10.59
N PRO A 143 -10.60 3.06 -10.07
CA PRO A 143 -11.57 3.79 -10.87
C PRO A 143 -10.92 4.92 -11.65
N LEU A 144 -11.33 5.09 -12.93
CA LEU A 144 -10.74 6.09 -13.83
C LEU A 144 -10.93 7.52 -13.30
N GLU A 145 -12.07 7.76 -12.67
CA GLU A 145 -12.43 9.05 -12.06
C GLU A 145 -11.36 9.52 -11.06
N ILE A 146 -10.81 8.59 -10.28
CA ILE A 146 -9.76 8.88 -9.29
C ILE A 146 -8.43 9.22 -9.97
N LEU A 147 -8.12 8.55 -11.09
CA LEU A 147 -6.90 8.84 -11.85
C LEU A 147 -6.99 10.18 -12.59
N GLU A 148 -8.17 10.55 -13.09
CA GLU A 148 -8.40 11.82 -13.77
C GLU A 148 -8.38 13.01 -12.79
N GLU A 149 -8.89 12.84 -11.57
CA GLU A 149 -8.80 13.86 -10.52
C GLU A 149 -7.36 14.18 -10.11
N ALA A 150 -6.43 13.25 -10.29
CA ALA A 150 -5.01 13.47 -10.03
C ALA A 150 -4.34 14.44 -11.01
N GLU A 151 -4.85 14.54 -12.23
CA GLU A 151 -4.37 15.52 -13.23
C GLU A 151 -5.02 16.89 -13.04
N GLY A 152 -6.19 16.95 -12.34
CA GLY A 152 -7.00 18.16 -12.15
C GLY A 152 -6.99 18.80 -10.77
N GLY A 153 -6.26 18.25 -9.79
CA GLY A 153 -6.18 18.77 -8.40
C GLY A 153 -7.29 18.26 -7.47
N SER A 154 -6.93 17.37 -6.59
CA SER A 154 -7.56 16.98 -5.31
C SER A 154 -9.07 17.15 -5.15
N GLY A 155 -9.83 16.08 -5.36
CA GLY A 155 -11.27 15.98 -4.99
C GLY A 155 -11.54 15.74 -3.50
N GLY A 156 -10.56 15.54 -2.67
CA GLY A 156 -10.70 15.49 -1.21
C GLY A 156 -10.27 16.79 -0.55
N VAL A 157 -10.83 17.12 0.61
CA VAL A 157 -10.44 18.30 1.39
C VAL A 157 -8.92 18.30 1.66
N LEU A 158 -8.32 17.10 1.83
CA LEU A 158 -6.89 16.91 2.07
C LEU A 158 -6.30 15.93 1.05
N SER A 159 -5.07 16.21 0.60
CA SER A 159 -4.27 15.23 -0.14
C SER A 159 -3.82 14.09 0.80
N ALA A 160 -3.46 12.95 0.25
CA ALA A 160 -2.93 11.83 1.04
C ALA A 160 -1.70 12.20 1.87
N ARG A 161 -0.82 13.06 1.34
CA ARG A 161 0.34 13.54 2.09
C ARG A 161 -0.05 14.43 3.27
N GLU A 162 -1.06 15.26 3.11
CA GLU A 162 -1.61 16.07 4.20
C GLU A 162 -2.28 15.20 5.26
N LEU A 163 -3.01 14.16 4.83
CA LEU A 163 -3.63 13.19 5.73
C LEU A 163 -2.58 12.37 6.51
N GLU A 164 -1.54 11.90 5.84
CA GLU A 164 -0.42 11.19 6.48
C GLU A 164 0.24 12.06 7.57
N ILE A 165 0.57 13.30 7.24
CA ILE A 165 1.18 14.24 8.20
C ILE A 165 0.20 14.54 9.34
N LEU A 166 -1.08 14.70 9.05
CA LEU A 166 -2.13 14.92 10.05
C LEU A 166 -2.27 13.71 10.99
N LEU A 167 -2.22 12.49 10.50
CA LEU A 167 -2.26 11.27 11.29
C LEU A 167 -1.06 11.19 12.24
N LEU A 168 0.16 11.40 11.75
CA LEU A 168 1.36 11.42 12.58
C LEU A 168 1.28 12.53 13.63
N ALA A 169 0.71 13.67 13.25
CA ALA A 169 0.40 14.72 14.18
C ALA A 169 -0.64 14.25 15.22
N ALA A 170 -1.74 13.63 14.86
CA ALA A 170 -2.76 13.09 15.76
C ALA A 170 -2.19 12.08 16.77
N ARG A 171 -1.20 11.27 16.36
CA ARG A 171 -0.42 10.35 17.21
C ARG A 171 0.50 11.04 18.21
N GLY A 172 0.59 12.37 18.22
CA GLY A 172 1.40 13.14 19.19
C GLY A 172 2.84 13.41 18.75
N LEU A 173 3.27 13.02 17.55
CA LEU A 173 4.64 13.29 17.09
C LEU A 173 4.88 14.79 16.89
N SER A 174 6.02 15.30 17.32
CA SER A 174 6.46 16.67 17.01
C SER A 174 6.79 16.83 15.52
N ASN A 175 6.78 18.07 15.01
CA ASN A 175 7.13 18.34 13.61
C ASN A 175 8.52 17.82 13.25
N HIS A 176 9.46 17.85 14.17
CA HIS A 176 10.80 17.28 14.01
C HIS A 176 10.76 15.75 13.86
N GLN A 177 9.95 15.06 14.68
CA GLN A 177 9.80 13.61 14.61
C GLN A 177 9.09 13.18 13.30
N ILE A 178 8.05 13.92 12.90
CA ILE A 178 7.37 13.70 11.60
C ILE A 178 8.33 13.91 10.44
N ALA A 179 9.12 14.99 10.47
CA ALA A 179 10.12 15.28 9.45
C ALA A 179 11.15 14.14 9.31
N LYS A 180 11.63 13.65 10.44
CA LYS A 180 12.57 12.53 10.50
C LYS A 180 11.95 11.24 9.96
N SER A 181 10.71 10.90 10.34
CA SER A 181 10.03 9.68 9.87
C SER A 181 9.74 9.70 8.38
N LEU A 182 9.49 10.89 7.82
CA LEU A 182 9.14 11.07 6.41
C LEU A 182 10.33 11.47 5.51
N GLY A 183 11.53 11.60 6.07
CA GLY A 183 12.74 11.93 5.32
C GLY A 183 12.75 13.34 4.69
N VAL A 184 12.06 14.31 5.32
CA VAL A 184 11.94 15.70 4.82
C VAL A 184 12.41 16.73 5.85
N ALA A 185 12.56 18.00 5.43
CA ALA A 185 12.91 19.08 6.35
C ALA A 185 11.71 19.45 7.27
N GLU A 186 11.97 19.83 8.52
CA GLU A 186 10.93 20.26 9.48
C GLU A 186 10.09 21.44 8.96
N GLY A 187 10.71 22.36 8.21
CA GLY A 187 10.02 23.49 7.57
C GLY A 187 8.97 23.03 6.56
N THR A 188 9.21 21.91 5.87
CA THR A 188 8.26 21.29 4.94
C THR A 188 7.03 20.77 5.69
N ILE A 189 7.22 20.11 6.84
CA ILE A 189 6.12 19.64 7.69
C ILE A 189 5.29 20.81 8.23
N LYS A 190 5.93 21.88 8.69
CA LYS A 190 5.22 23.10 9.15
C LYS A 190 4.33 23.68 8.05
N ARG A 191 4.85 23.75 6.81
CA ARG A 191 4.09 24.25 5.66
C ARG A 191 2.89 23.33 5.33
N HIS A 192 3.10 22.00 5.30
CA HIS A 192 2.00 21.07 5.06
C HIS A 192 0.91 21.19 6.11
N LEU A 193 1.26 21.20 7.41
CA LEU A 193 0.29 21.36 8.48
C LEU A 193 -0.45 22.70 8.42
N SER A 194 0.22 23.79 8.05
CA SER A 194 -0.43 25.09 7.85
C SER A 194 -1.48 25.03 6.74
N ASN A 195 -1.10 24.48 5.59
CA ASN A 195 -2.02 24.32 4.45
C ASN A 195 -3.18 23.37 4.80
N THR A 196 -2.88 22.27 5.52
CA THR A 196 -3.89 21.31 6.00
C THR A 196 -4.91 22.02 6.91
N TYR A 197 -4.44 22.81 7.89
CA TYR A 197 -5.34 23.54 8.79
C TYR A 197 -6.21 24.57 8.06
N GLU A 198 -5.65 25.27 7.06
CA GLU A 198 -6.37 26.19 6.22
C GLU A 198 -7.47 25.49 5.42
N LYS A 199 -7.15 24.39 4.76
CA LYS A 199 -8.12 23.56 4.00
C LYS A 199 -9.23 23.00 4.90
N MET A 200 -8.87 22.58 6.11
CA MET A 200 -9.81 22.07 7.10
C MET A 200 -10.64 23.18 7.77
N GLY A 201 -10.30 24.46 7.62
CA GLY A 201 -10.95 25.54 8.32
C GLY A 201 -10.74 25.51 9.84
N VAL A 202 -9.59 24.99 10.32
CA VAL A 202 -9.25 24.86 11.74
C VAL A 202 -8.00 25.69 12.05
N ARG A 203 -7.78 25.98 13.35
CA ARG A 203 -6.68 26.85 13.79
C ARG A 203 -5.64 26.16 14.64
N SER A 204 -5.86 24.91 15.01
CA SER A 204 -4.95 24.18 15.88
C SER A 204 -4.91 22.69 15.54
N ARG A 205 -3.80 22.04 15.94
CA ARG A 205 -3.59 20.62 15.82
C ARG A 205 -4.70 19.80 16.49
N GLY A 206 -5.13 20.22 17.70
CA GLY A 206 -6.20 19.52 18.41
C GLY A 206 -7.56 19.64 17.74
N GLU A 207 -7.84 20.79 17.09
CA GLU A 207 -9.04 20.95 16.26
C GLU A 207 -8.98 20.11 15.02
N ALA A 208 -7.82 20.07 14.35
CA ALA A 208 -7.61 19.26 13.16
C ALA A 208 -7.79 17.76 13.47
N THR A 209 -7.21 17.26 14.54
CA THR A 209 -7.38 15.88 14.98
C THR A 209 -8.84 15.54 15.28
N ARG A 210 -9.54 16.39 16.03
CA ARG A 210 -10.97 16.15 16.34
C ARG A 210 -11.82 16.15 15.10
N LYS A 211 -11.59 17.08 14.18
CA LYS A 211 -12.34 17.17 12.92
C LYS A 211 -12.09 15.93 12.05
N ALA A 212 -10.84 15.51 11.91
CA ALA A 212 -10.47 14.32 11.15
C ALA A 212 -11.11 13.03 11.71
N LEU A 213 -11.20 12.90 13.03
CA LEU A 213 -11.91 11.80 13.67
C LEU A 213 -13.43 11.88 13.48
N SER A 214 -14.03 13.07 13.58
CA SER A 214 -15.49 13.26 13.44
C SER A 214 -15.98 13.08 12.01
N GLU A 215 -15.14 13.34 11.02
CA GLU A 215 -15.44 13.16 9.59
C GLU A 215 -14.89 11.81 9.06
N GLU A 216 -14.42 10.93 9.96
CA GLU A 216 -13.91 9.59 9.67
C GLU A 216 -12.72 9.56 8.67
N TRP A 217 -11.97 10.66 8.54
CA TRP A 217 -10.75 10.69 7.73
C TRP A 217 -9.61 9.90 8.36
N ILE A 218 -9.61 9.79 9.71
CA ILE A 218 -8.77 8.93 10.51
C ILE A 218 -9.63 8.25 11.59
N THR A 219 -9.26 7.05 12.00
CA THR A 219 -9.95 6.32 13.07
C THR A 219 -9.18 6.40 14.40
N ILE A 220 -9.85 6.10 15.51
CA ILE A 220 -9.18 5.98 16.82
C ILE A 220 -8.10 4.90 16.74
N GLN A 221 -8.35 3.82 16.03
CA GLN A 221 -7.41 2.73 15.85
C GLN A 221 -6.15 3.21 15.10
N ASP A 222 -6.29 3.97 14.02
CA ASP A 222 -5.15 4.57 13.30
C ASP A 222 -4.28 5.42 14.22
N VAL A 223 -4.88 6.15 15.16
CA VAL A 223 -4.15 6.99 16.11
C VAL A 223 -3.43 6.15 17.17
N THR A 224 -4.00 5.04 17.61
CA THR A 224 -3.45 4.22 18.72
C THR A 224 -2.46 3.16 18.26
N ASP A 225 -2.57 2.61 17.07
CA ASP A 225 -1.70 1.54 16.55
C ASP A 225 -0.25 1.98 16.25
N GLY A 226 0.12 3.19 16.58
CA GLY A 226 1.47 3.75 16.36
C GLY A 226 2.20 4.14 17.65
N LEU A 227 1.70 3.74 18.83
CA LEU A 227 2.33 4.00 20.14
C LEU A 227 3.17 2.83 20.62
#